data_dc8193f99b2691d1d41a9edffd934fec
#
_entry.id   dc8193f99b2691d1d41a9edffd934fec
#
_cell.length_a   1.000
_cell.length_b   1.000
_cell.length_c   1.000
_cell.angle_alpha   90.00
_cell.angle_beta   90.00
_cell.angle_gamma   90.00
#
_symmetry.space_group_name_H-M   'P 1'
#
loop_
_entity.id
_entity.type
_entity.pdbx_description
1 polymer ?
#
loop_
_entity_poly.entity_id
_entity_poly.type
_entity_poly.pdbx_seq_one_letter_code
_entity_poly.pdbx_strand_id
1 'polypeptide(L)'
;MARVLGMCPTIDSPIKSKDGYLIRFRPKYGYLSSDQLSTLAEATSNFGNNFIELTSRANITIRGLQKEYLHQLSNFLNQAGIINAAEKRKNISNIIYSPFSTKNKKLTQKIASILEDNLNNIPKLHKKFGIAVDLGEVASLQETNADLRIETNKEKILILRIDGLDRGIAVEPETLIEKIEMILSNVMAVSNQLKSRDLINSIGEIDHIYFPDIKPRKQNFSPRLGPCFGGYMI
;
A
#
# COMPACT_ATOMS: atom_id res chain seq x y z
N MET A 1 -11.82 2.05 29.12
CA MET A 1 -11.85 2.85 27.89
C MET A 1 -10.70 2.43 26.99
N ALA A 2 -10.99 1.93 25.81
CA ALA A 2 -9.95 1.58 24.84
C ALA A 2 -9.33 2.87 24.29
N ARG A 3 -8.06 3.09 24.58
CA ARG A 3 -7.30 4.22 24.06
C ARG A 3 -7.06 3.95 22.56
N VAL A 4 -7.73 4.69 21.70
CA VAL A 4 -7.47 4.64 20.24
C VAL A 4 -6.09 5.26 20.01
N LEU A 5 -5.07 4.43 19.97
CA LEU A 5 -3.74 4.82 19.57
C LEU A 5 -3.76 4.96 18.03
N GLY A 6 -3.77 6.18 17.53
CA GLY A 6 -3.76 6.49 16.09
C GLY A 6 -2.44 6.14 15.38
N MET A 7 -1.66 5.18 15.91
CA MET A 7 -0.39 4.73 15.34
C MET A 7 -0.50 3.30 14.80
N CYS A 8 0.09 3.04 13.65
CA CYS A 8 0.27 1.69 13.15
C CYS A 8 1.38 1.02 13.97
N PRO A 9 1.16 -0.17 14.53
CA PRO A 9 2.19 -0.89 15.28
C PRO A 9 3.27 -1.39 14.31
N THR A 10 4.48 -0.86 14.41
CA THR A 10 5.64 -1.31 13.63
C THR A 10 6.58 -2.13 14.52
N ILE A 11 7.60 -2.72 13.93
CA ILE A 11 8.65 -3.44 14.69
C ILE A 11 9.37 -2.50 15.66
N ASP A 12 9.56 -1.23 15.29
CA ASP A 12 10.20 -0.19 16.12
C ASP A 12 9.23 0.46 17.12
N SER A 13 7.93 0.30 16.91
CA SER A 13 6.87 0.86 17.75
C SER A 13 5.75 -0.17 17.95
N PRO A 14 6.04 -1.30 18.60
CA PRO A 14 5.05 -2.35 18.84
C PRO A 14 3.98 -1.85 19.81
N ILE A 15 2.76 -2.34 19.65
CA ILE A 15 1.64 -2.00 20.52
C ILE A 15 1.39 -3.16 21.48
N LYS A 16 1.25 -2.85 22.78
CA LYS A 16 0.87 -3.84 23.79
C LYS A 16 -0.61 -4.19 23.64
N SER A 17 -0.91 -5.47 23.57
CA SER A 17 -2.24 -6.07 23.53
C SER A 17 -2.46 -6.97 24.75
N LYS A 18 -3.63 -7.61 24.86
CA LYS A 18 -3.95 -8.54 25.96
C LYS A 18 -3.08 -9.80 25.95
N ASP A 19 -2.69 -10.25 24.75
CA ASP A 19 -1.92 -11.46 24.49
C ASP A 19 -0.40 -11.22 24.35
N GLY A 20 0.07 -10.00 24.57
CA GLY A 20 1.47 -9.61 24.42
C GLY A 20 1.62 -8.38 23.52
N TYR A 21 2.74 -8.22 22.87
CA TYR A 21 2.94 -7.18 21.89
C TYR A 21 2.49 -7.64 20.52
N LEU A 22 2.12 -6.69 19.67
CA LEU A 22 1.84 -6.92 18.26
C LEU A 22 2.62 -5.94 17.39
N ILE A 23 3.02 -6.44 16.23
CA ILE A 23 3.63 -5.65 15.17
C ILE A 23 2.83 -5.84 13.88
N ARG A 24 2.90 -4.84 13.02
CA ARG A 24 2.30 -4.87 11.69
C ARG A 24 3.31 -4.39 10.67
N PHE A 25 3.41 -5.09 9.59
CA PHE A 25 4.28 -4.73 8.48
C PHE A 25 3.61 -5.11 7.16
N ARG A 26 4.17 -4.61 6.08
CA ARG A 26 3.76 -4.95 4.72
C ARG A 26 4.92 -5.68 4.03
N PRO A 27 4.65 -6.82 3.41
CA PRO A 27 5.62 -7.45 2.52
C PRO A 27 5.97 -6.52 1.37
N LYS A 28 7.22 -6.56 0.93
CA LYS A 28 7.68 -5.76 -0.21
C LYS A 28 6.82 -6.06 -1.43
N TYR A 29 6.25 -5.01 -2.03
CA TYR A 29 5.30 -5.09 -3.16
C TYR A 29 4.02 -5.91 -2.87
N GLY A 30 3.67 -6.13 -1.59
CA GLY A 30 2.51 -6.95 -1.21
C GLY A 30 2.67 -8.44 -1.51
N TYR A 31 3.90 -8.95 -1.64
CA TYR A 31 4.20 -10.31 -2.06
C TYR A 31 5.17 -11.00 -1.11
N LEU A 32 4.94 -12.28 -0.85
CA LEU A 32 5.87 -13.18 -0.17
C LEU A 32 6.19 -14.38 -1.07
N SER A 33 7.46 -14.77 -1.14
CA SER A 33 7.85 -16.04 -1.71
C SER A 33 7.47 -17.20 -0.77
N SER A 34 7.50 -18.43 -1.29
CA SER A 34 7.27 -19.63 -0.47
C SER A 34 8.22 -19.71 0.72
N ASP A 35 9.51 -19.39 0.50
CA ASP A 35 10.53 -19.42 1.54
C ASP A 35 10.27 -18.33 2.60
N GLN A 36 9.90 -17.13 2.15
CA GLN A 36 9.52 -16.03 3.07
C GLN A 36 8.27 -16.38 3.87
N LEU A 37 7.29 -17.06 3.28
CA LEU A 37 6.10 -17.50 4.00
C LEU A 37 6.45 -18.58 5.03
N SER A 38 7.33 -19.51 4.71
CA SER A 38 7.83 -20.53 5.64
C SER A 38 8.60 -19.88 6.80
N THR A 39 9.48 -18.93 6.50
CA THR A 39 10.20 -18.14 7.52
C THR A 39 9.24 -17.34 8.41
N LEU A 40 8.19 -16.77 7.83
CA LEU A 40 7.18 -16.06 8.59
C LEU A 40 6.39 -16.99 9.53
N ALA A 41 6.07 -18.19 9.08
CA ALA A 41 5.43 -19.22 9.93
C ALA A 41 6.35 -19.60 11.09
N GLU A 42 7.63 -19.81 10.82
CA GLU A 42 8.63 -20.08 11.87
C GLU A 42 8.75 -18.91 12.85
N ALA A 43 8.77 -17.67 12.36
CA ALA A 43 8.81 -16.47 13.20
C ALA A 43 7.63 -16.39 14.16
N THR A 44 6.41 -16.74 13.72
CA THR A 44 5.25 -16.72 14.60
C THR A 44 5.26 -17.85 15.62
N SER A 45 5.85 -19.00 15.29
CA SER A 45 6.00 -20.12 16.23
C SER A 45 7.06 -19.85 17.29
N ASN A 46 8.17 -19.21 16.90
CA ASN A 46 9.28 -18.98 17.83
C ASN A 46 9.08 -17.75 18.72
N PHE A 47 8.40 -16.70 18.21
CA PHE A 47 8.34 -15.40 18.87
C PHE A 47 6.92 -14.93 19.21
N GLY A 48 5.88 -15.52 18.58
CA GLY A 48 4.50 -15.08 18.67
C GLY A 48 3.55 -16.16 19.21
N ASN A 49 2.29 -16.06 18.82
CA ASN A 49 1.21 -16.96 19.25
C ASN A 49 0.79 -17.97 18.17
N ASN A 50 1.65 -18.27 17.22
CA ASN A 50 1.42 -19.18 16.06
C ASN A 50 0.37 -18.71 15.06
N PHE A 51 -0.06 -17.45 15.09
CA PHE A 51 -1.04 -16.91 14.15
C PHE A 51 -0.48 -15.73 13.38
N ILE A 52 -0.89 -15.66 12.11
CA ILE A 52 -0.68 -14.53 11.22
C ILE A 52 -2.05 -13.94 10.90
N GLU A 53 -2.22 -12.64 11.14
CA GLU A 53 -3.42 -11.93 10.74
C GLU A 53 -3.16 -11.15 9.45
N LEU A 54 -4.03 -11.33 8.47
CA LEU A 54 -4.04 -10.54 7.24
C LEU A 54 -5.04 -9.40 7.38
N THR A 55 -4.68 -8.22 6.93
CA THR A 55 -5.56 -7.06 7.00
C THR A 55 -6.09 -6.69 5.62
N SER A 56 -7.26 -6.02 5.56
CA SER A 56 -7.86 -5.49 4.32
C SER A 56 -6.95 -4.51 3.55
N ARG A 57 -5.85 -4.09 4.14
CA ARG A 57 -4.86 -3.20 3.52
C ARG A 57 -3.57 -3.94 3.16
N ALA A 58 -3.63 -5.25 2.95
CA ALA A 58 -2.48 -6.09 2.62
C ALA A 58 -1.31 -5.98 3.61
N ASN A 59 -1.59 -5.77 4.90
CA ASN A 59 -0.59 -5.85 5.95
C ASN A 59 -0.66 -7.21 6.64
N ILE A 60 0.47 -7.62 7.19
CA ILE A 60 0.60 -8.78 8.07
C ILE A 60 0.74 -8.29 9.50
N THR A 61 0.03 -8.93 10.42
CA THR A 61 0.18 -8.68 11.85
C THR A 61 0.66 -9.97 12.53
N ILE A 62 1.68 -9.86 13.35
CA ILE A 62 2.13 -10.91 14.28
C ILE A 62 1.78 -10.44 15.69
N ARG A 63 1.24 -11.34 16.52
CA ARG A 63 0.77 -11.09 17.88
C ARG A 63 1.40 -12.03 18.89
N GLY A 64 1.12 -11.76 20.17
CA GLY A 64 1.60 -12.59 21.28
C GLY A 64 3.10 -12.45 21.53
N LEU A 65 3.71 -11.38 21.02
CA LEU A 65 5.14 -11.16 21.11
C LEU A 65 5.55 -10.74 22.52
N GLN A 66 6.69 -11.22 22.99
CA GLN A 66 7.34 -10.75 24.20
C GLN A 66 8.33 -9.65 23.84
N LYS A 67 8.43 -8.64 24.72
CA LYS A 67 9.25 -7.45 24.49
C LYS A 67 10.72 -7.81 24.26
N GLU A 68 11.19 -8.79 24.98
CA GLU A 68 12.58 -9.27 24.99
C GLU A 68 12.99 -9.85 23.63
N TYR A 69 12.06 -10.40 22.86
CA TYR A 69 12.32 -11.05 21.58
C TYR A 69 12.11 -10.14 20.36
N LEU A 70 11.64 -8.92 20.53
CA LEU A 70 11.35 -8.01 19.41
C LEU A 70 12.59 -7.73 18.56
N HIS A 71 13.76 -7.57 19.16
CA HIS A 71 14.99 -7.35 18.42
C HIS A 71 15.42 -8.61 17.63
N GLN A 72 15.28 -9.80 18.22
CA GLN A 72 15.59 -11.06 17.54
C GLN A 72 14.63 -11.28 16.36
N LEU A 73 13.33 -11.05 16.57
CA LEU A 73 12.32 -11.11 15.51
C LEU A 73 12.63 -10.13 14.38
N SER A 74 13.02 -8.90 14.71
CA SER A 74 13.40 -7.89 13.72
C SER A 74 14.54 -8.38 12.84
N ASN A 75 15.60 -8.90 13.43
CA ASN A 75 16.74 -9.44 12.71
C ASN A 75 16.35 -10.64 11.84
N PHE A 76 15.53 -11.54 12.38
CA PHE A 76 15.07 -12.74 11.69
C PHE A 76 14.27 -12.39 10.41
N LEU A 77 13.29 -11.51 10.53
CA LEU A 77 12.46 -11.05 9.41
C LEU A 77 13.27 -10.23 8.39
N ASN A 78 14.24 -9.44 8.86
CA ASN A 78 15.10 -8.64 8.00
C ASN A 78 16.07 -9.52 7.17
N GLN A 79 16.67 -10.53 7.78
CA GLN A 79 17.55 -11.49 7.07
C GLN A 79 16.80 -12.25 5.98
N ALA A 80 15.53 -12.56 6.20
CA ALA A 80 14.66 -13.18 5.19
C ALA A 80 14.15 -12.19 4.12
N GLY A 81 14.48 -10.90 4.24
CA GLY A 81 13.99 -9.86 3.32
C GLY A 81 12.48 -9.65 3.37
N ILE A 82 11.82 -10.05 4.48
CA ILE A 82 10.37 -9.87 4.69
C ILE A 82 10.08 -8.43 5.09
N ILE A 83 10.93 -7.86 5.94
CA ILE A 83 10.90 -6.44 6.31
C ILE A 83 12.25 -5.82 5.93
N ASN A 84 12.25 -4.51 5.75
CA ASN A 84 13.49 -3.76 5.62
C ASN A 84 13.69 -2.95 6.90
N ALA A 85 14.69 -3.30 7.71
CA ALA A 85 15.01 -2.58 8.94
C ALA A 85 15.42 -1.11 8.69
N ALA A 86 15.87 -0.79 7.46
CA ALA A 86 16.10 0.60 7.04
C ALA A 86 14.78 1.36 6.78
N GLU A 87 13.66 0.67 6.67
CA GLU A 87 12.34 1.28 6.55
C GLU A 87 11.83 1.86 7.87
N LYS A 88 12.60 2.76 8.46
CA LYS A 88 12.09 3.73 9.44
C LYS A 88 11.07 4.70 8.81
N ARG A 89 10.47 4.29 7.69
CA ARG A 89 9.61 5.10 6.83
C ARG A 89 8.20 5.10 7.38
N LYS A 90 7.93 6.07 8.22
CA LYS A 90 6.68 6.23 8.98
C LYS A 90 5.42 6.50 8.12
N ASN A 91 5.55 6.72 6.80
CA ASN A 91 4.46 7.30 5.99
C ASN A 91 3.95 6.43 4.84
N ILE A 92 4.62 5.35 4.42
CA ILE A 92 4.24 4.59 3.20
C ILE A 92 3.49 3.28 3.53
N SER A 93 2.83 3.20 4.65
CA SER A 93 2.15 1.96 5.05
C SER A 93 0.89 1.63 4.25
N ASN A 94 0.47 2.46 3.29
CA ASN A 94 -0.83 2.33 2.65
C ASN A 94 -0.79 2.23 1.11
N ILE A 95 0.29 1.71 0.53
CA ILE A 95 0.29 1.38 -0.91
C ILE A 95 -0.16 -0.07 -1.06
N ILE A 96 -1.18 -0.31 -1.87
CA ILE A 96 -1.70 -1.65 -2.18
C ILE A 96 -1.40 -1.94 -3.64
N TYR A 97 -0.78 -3.08 -3.91
CA TYR A 97 -0.46 -3.52 -5.26
C TYR A 97 -1.39 -4.64 -5.70
N SER A 98 -1.83 -4.60 -6.96
CA SER A 98 -2.59 -5.69 -7.54
C SER A 98 -1.75 -6.96 -7.62
N PRO A 99 -2.24 -8.09 -7.10
CA PRO A 99 -1.55 -9.38 -7.20
C PRO A 99 -1.56 -9.95 -8.62
N PHE A 100 -2.40 -9.42 -9.51
CA PHE A 100 -2.59 -9.89 -10.88
C PHE A 100 -1.72 -9.16 -11.92
N SER A 101 -0.70 -8.42 -11.49
CA SER A 101 0.23 -7.71 -12.37
C SER A 101 1.35 -8.59 -12.94
N THR A 102 1.12 -9.88 -13.13
CA THR A 102 2.18 -10.84 -13.51
C THR A 102 2.87 -10.48 -14.83
N LYS A 103 2.12 -10.10 -15.85
CA LYS A 103 2.67 -9.68 -17.16
C LYS A 103 3.34 -8.30 -17.11
N ASN A 104 2.94 -7.45 -16.18
CA ASN A 104 3.48 -6.10 -15.98
C ASN A 104 4.39 -6.02 -14.74
N LYS A 105 4.96 -7.14 -14.28
CA LYS A 105 5.76 -7.21 -13.08
C LYS A 105 6.89 -6.17 -13.04
N LYS A 106 7.62 -6.00 -14.15
CA LYS A 106 8.70 -5.00 -14.24
C LYS A 106 8.19 -3.57 -14.06
N LEU A 107 7.07 -3.22 -14.69
CA LEU A 107 6.46 -1.90 -14.55
C LEU A 107 5.97 -1.70 -13.11
N THR A 108 5.30 -2.68 -12.52
CA THR A 108 4.84 -2.62 -11.13
C THR A 108 6.00 -2.41 -10.17
N GLN A 109 7.11 -3.14 -10.35
CA GLN A 109 8.31 -2.97 -9.54
C GLN A 109 8.95 -1.58 -9.72
N LYS A 110 9.00 -1.06 -10.95
CA LYS A 110 9.50 0.30 -11.24
C LYS A 110 8.64 1.35 -10.53
N ILE A 111 7.31 1.28 -10.67
CA ILE A 111 6.38 2.19 -10.00
C ILE A 111 6.50 2.07 -8.47
N ALA A 112 6.61 0.85 -7.95
CA ALA A 112 6.77 0.62 -6.53
C ALA A 112 8.05 1.27 -5.99
N SER A 113 9.18 1.09 -6.67
CA SER A 113 10.45 1.73 -6.29
C SER A 113 10.34 3.26 -6.31
N ILE A 114 9.76 3.82 -7.37
CA ILE A 114 9.55 5.27 -7.47
C ILE A 114 8.72 5.80 -6.30
N LEU A 115 7.62 5.12 -5.97
CA LEU A 115 6.76 5.52 -4.85
C LEU A 115 7.49 5.39 -3.51
N GLU A 116 8.13 4.25 -3.25
CA GLU A 116 8.83 3.99 -1.99
C GLU A 116 9.98 4.99 -1.76
N ASP A 117 10.71 5.37 -2.82
CA ASP A 117 11.85 6.27 -2.72
C ASP A 117 11.44 7.74 -2.54
N ASN A 118 10.29 8.15 -3.07
CA ASN A 118 9.93 9.57 -3.17
C ASN A 118 8.75 10.01 -2.29
N LEU A 119 7.78 9.14 -1.99
CA LEU A 119 6.61 9.55 -1.20
C LEU A 119 6.93 10.04 0.22
N ASN A 120 8.06 9.62 0.78
CA ASN A 120 8.51 10.13 2.08
C ASN A 120 8.92 11.61 2.04
N ASN A 121 9.26 12.11 0.87
CA ASN A 121 9.71 13.48 0.66
C ASN A 121 8.53 14.42 0.43
N ILE A 122 7.32 13.88 0.16
CA ILE A 122 6.12 14.67 0.01
C ILE A 122 5.65 15.13 1.39
N PRO A 123 5.73 16.43 1.71
CA PRO A 123 5.33 16.94 3.01
C PRO A 123 3.82 16.78 3.21
N LYS A 124 3.41 16.46 4.45
CA LYS A 124 2.02 16.54 4.93
C LYS A 124 1.03 15.46 4.46
N LEU A 125 1.46 14.32 3.90
CA LEU A 125 0.54 13.22 3.69
C LEU A 125 -0.07 12.76 5.03
N HIS A 126 -1.39 12.62 5.05
CA HIS A 126 -2.08 12.07 6.21
C HIS A 126 -1.66 10.60 6.41
N LYS A 127 -1.50 10.16 7.68
CA LYS A 127 -1.06 8.78 8.03
C LYS A 127 -1.92 7.67 7.43
N LYS A 128 -3.13 7.97 7.00
CA LYS A 128 -4.08 7.04 6.38
C LYS A 128 -4.17 7.21 4.86
N PHE A 129 -3.38 8.12 4.28
CA PHE A 129 -3.36 8.32 2.84
C PHE A 129 -2.95 7.03 2.15
N GLY A 130 -3.75 6.57 1.20
CA GLY A 130 -3.58 5.29 0.52
C GLY A 130 -3.43 5.43 -0.99
N ILE A 131 -2.59 4.60 -1.58
CA ILE A 131 -2.40 4.50 -3.02
C ILE A 131 -2.70 3.06 -3.45
N ALA A 132 -3.56 2.88 -4.45
CA ALA A 132 -3.78 1.61 -5.11
C ALA A 132 -3.02 1.58 -6.44
N VAL A 133 -2.19 0.55 -6.63
CA VAL A 133 -1.42 0.34 -7.86
C VAL A 133 -1.97 -0.90 -8.56
N ASP A 134 -2.74 -0.70 -9.62
CA ASP A 134 -3.43 -1.76 -10.37
C ASP A 134 -3.01 -1.78 -11.84
N LEU A 135 -1.85 -2.36 -12.11
CA LEU A 135 -1.24 -2.47 -13.43
C LEU A 135 -1.46 -3.85 -14.07
N GLY A 136 -2.32 -4.67 -13.48
CA GLY A 136 -2.67 -6.00 -13.98
C GLY A 136 -3.39 -5.95 -15.33
N GLU A 137 -3.61 -7.09 -15.96
CA GLU A 137 -4.47 -7.19 -17.16
C GLU A 137 -5.95 -6.99 -16.81
N VAL A 138 -6.29 -7.30 -15.57
CA VAL A 138 -7.63 -7.19 -15.00
C VAL A 138 -7.58 -6.17 -13.87
N ALA A 139 -8.52 -5.24 -13.86
CA ALA A 139 -8.68 -4.30 -12.77
C ALA A 139 -9.19 -5.06 -11.52
N SER A 140 -8.38 -5.12 -10.48
CA SER A 140 -8.64 -5.94 -9.29
C SER A 140 -8.81 -5.14 -8.00
N LEU A 141 -8.37 -3.88 -8.00
CA LEU A 141 -8.37 -3.03 -6.80
C LEU A 141 -9.43 -1.91 -6.84
N GLN A 142 -10.38 -1.94 -7.77
CA GLN A 142 -11.34 -0.84 -7.95
C GLN A 142 -12.20 -0.57 -6.70
N GLU A 143 -12.54 -1.62 -5.94
CA GLU A 143 -13.31 -1.50 -4.69
C GLU A 143 -12.44 -1.33 -3.45
N THR A 144 -11.10 -1.34 -3.61
CA THR A 144 -10.19 -1.16 -2.49
C THR A 144 -10.11 0.31 -2.13
N ASN A 145 -10.24 0.64 -0.84
CA ASN A 145 -10.12 2.01 -0.36
C ASN A 145 -8.72 2.57 -0.65
N ALA A 146 -8.67 3.63 -1.41
CA ALA A 146 -7.46 4.39 -1.71
C ALA A 146 -7.79 5.89 -1.78
N ASP A 147 -6.80 6.74 -1.86
CA ASP A 147 -6.95 8.17 -2.13
C ASP A 147 -6.51 8.49 -3.56
N LEU A 148 -5.43 7.85 -4.00
CA LEU A 148 -4.96 7.88 -5.38
C LEU A 148 -4.92 6.48 -5.97
N ARG A 149 -5.12 6.41 -7.28
CA ARG A 149 -5.04 5.17 -8.05
C ARG A 149 -4.06 5.34 -9.20
N ILE A 150 -3.17 4.36 -9.32
CA ILE A 150 -2.24 4.24 -10.45
C ILE A 150 -2.68 2.99 -11.20
N GLU A 151 -3.22 3.18 -12.37
CA GLU A 151 -3.91 2.15 -13.15
C GLU A 151 -3.43 2.18 -14.61
N THR A 152 -3.79 1.19 -15.41
CA THR A 152 -3.63 1.25 -16.87
C THR A 152 -5.00 1.23 -17.54
N ASN A 153 -5.14 1.91 -18.67
CA ASN A 153 -6.33 1.81 -19.51
C ASN A 153 -6.26 0.61 -20.48
N LYS A 154 -7.24 0.48 -21.38
CA LYS A 154 -7.27 -0.60 -22.39
C LYS A 154 -6.09 -0.54 -23.36
N GLU A 155 -5.61 0.64 -23.66
CA GLU A 155 -4.47 0.93 -24.53
C GLU A 155 -3.12 0.80 -23.80
N LYS A 156 -3.13 0.35 -22.52
CA LYS A 156 -1.95 0.21 -21.63
C LYS A 156 -1.27 1.53 -21.27
N ILE A 157 -1.97 2.64 -21.42
CA ILE A 157 -1.51 3.94 -20.94
C ILE A 157 -1.58 3.93 -19.41
N LEU A 158 -0.52 4.38 -18.74
CA LEU A 158 -0.49 4.56 -17.29
C LEU A 158 -1.31 5.80 -16.92
N ILE A 159 -2.20 5.63 -15.96
CA ILE A 159 -3.13 6.68 -15.51
C ILE A 159 -2.94 6.90 -14.01
N LEU A 160 -2.83 8.15 -13.62
CA LEU A 160 -2.96 8.61 -12.24
C LEU A 160 -4.36 9.20 -12.05
N ARG A 161 -5.11 8.71 -11.07
CA ARG A 161 -6.49 9.08 -10.82
C ARG A 161 -6.73 9.30 -9.32
N ILE A 162 -7.56 10.27 -8.99
CA ILE A 162 -8.10 10.40 -7.64
C ILE A 162 -9.22 9.38 -7.47
N ASP A 163 -9.28 8.73 -6.32
CA ASP A 163 -10.35 7.77 -6.01
C ASP A 163 -11.73 8.46 -6.07
N GLY A 164 -12.70 7.77 -6.65
CA GLY A 164 -14.04 8.31 -6.87
C GLY A 164 -14.25 9.08 -8.18
N LEU A 165 -13.19 9.53 -8.87
CA LEU A 165 -13.32 10.05 -10.23
C LEU A 165 -13.39 8.91 -11.25
N ASP A 166 -14.13 9.12 -12.33
CA ASP A 166 -14.26 8.18 -13.44
C ASP A 166 -13.17 8.36 -14.51
N ARG A 167 -12.28 9.33 -14.35
CA ARG A 167 -11.20 9.73 -15.26
C ARG A 167 -9.93 10.10 -14.53
N GLY A 168 -8.81 10.12 -15.24
CA GLY A 168 -7.49 10.44 -14.71
C GLY A 168 -6.60 11.09 -15.75
N ILE A 169 -5.37 11.37 -15.37
CA ILE A 169 -4.32 11.91 -16.24
C ILE A 169 -3.39 10.80 -16.71
N ALA A 170 -2.97 10.84 -17.98
CA ALA A 170 -1.88 10.01 -18.45
C ALA A 170 -0.57 10.45 -17.78
N VAL A 171 0.21 9.49 -17.35
CA VAL A 171 1.51 9.74 -16.72
C VAL A 171 2.55 8.76 -17.25
N GLU A 172 3.79 9.20 -17.23
CA GLU A 172 4.95 8.32 -17.41
C GLU A 172 5.55 8.01 -16.03
N PRO A 173 6.24 6.87 -15.86
CA PRO A 173 6.87 6.53 -14.59
C PRO A 173 7.78 7.65 -14.06
N GLU A 174 8.49 8.33 -14.96
CA GLU A 174 9.45 9.40 -14.65
C GLU A 174 8.79 10.67 -14.10
N THR A 175 7.57 10.97 -14.53
CA THR A 175 6.81 12.17 -14.13
C THR A 175 5.78 11.88 -13.04
N LEU A 176 5.66 10.62 -12.61
CA LEU A 176 4.61 10.17 -11.69
C LEU A 176 4.61 10.97 -10.37
N ILE A 177 5.77 11.19 -9.77
CA ILE A 177 5.88 11.89 -8.48
C ILE A 177 5.52 13.38 -8.65
N GLU A 178 6.00 14.04 -9.69
CA GLU A 178 5.65 15.42 -10.01
C GLU A 178 4.12 15.58 -10.14
N LYS A 179 3.46 14.65 -10.82
CA LYS A 179 2.00 14.68 -10.99
C LYS A 179 1.24 14.40 -9.70
N ILE A 180 1.76 13.51 -8.84
CA ILE A 180 1.21 13.30 -7.49
C ILE A 180 1.34 14.58 -6.67
N GLU A 181 2.50 15.22 -6.66
CA GLU A 181 2.74 16.46 -5.92
C GLU A 181 1.84 17.59 -6.44
N MET A 182 1.67 17.71 -7.75
CA MET A 182 0.77 18.69 -8.36
C MET A 182 -0.69 18.49 -7.88
N ILE A 183 -1.20 17.26 -7.91
CA ILE A 183 -2.55 16.95 -7.43
C ILE A 183 -2.67 17.29 -5.94
N LEU A 184 -1.72 16.86 -5.13
CA LEU A 184 -1.76 17.08 -3.68
C LEU A 184 -1.67 18.56 -3.32
N SER A 185 -0.84 19.34 -4.01
CA SER A 185 -0.71 20.77 -3.78
C SER A 185 -1.99 21.52 -4.09
N ASN A 186 -2.66 21.20 -5.19
CA ASN A 186 -3.93 21.80 -5.57
C ASN A 186 -5.04 21.48 -4.57
N VAL A 187 -5.09 20.23 -4.10
CA VAL A 187 -6.07 19.82 -3.09
C VAL A 187 -5.79 20.47 -1.75
N MET A 188 -4.53 20.61 -1.36
CA MET A 188 -4.15 21.26 -0.11
C MET A 188 -4.43 22.76 -0.11
N ALA A 189 -4.44 23.41 -1.27
CA ALA A 189 -4.83 24.82 -1.40
C ALA A 189 -6.32 25.04 -1.02
N VAL A 190 -7.16 24.00 -1.19
CA VAL A 190 -8.60 24.07 -0.92
C VAL A 190 -8.96 23.45 0.43
N SER A 191 -8.18 22.50 0.94
CA SER A 191 -8.47 21.80 2.20
C SER A 191 -7.20 21.63 3.06
N ASN A 192 -7.28 22.05 4.32
CA ASN A 192 -6.20 21.86 5.29
C ASN A 192 -6.04 20.40 5.77
N GLN A 193 -6.91 19.48 5.35
CA GLN A 193 -6.87 18.06 5.72
C GLN A 193 -7.12 17.19 4.49
N LEU A 194 -6.07 16.50 4.05
CA LEU A 194 -6.15 15.51 2.97
C LEU A 194 -6.89 14.25 3.44
N LYS A 195 -8.20 14.25 3.33
CA LYS A 195 -9.01 13.03 3.35
C LYS A 195 -9.58 12.84 1.96
N SER A 196 -9.69 11.60 1.50
CA SER A 196 -10.23 11.26 0.17
C SER A 196 -11.57 11.92 -0.15
N ARG A 197 -12.44 12.10 0.85
CA ARG A 197 -13.71 12.82 0.69
C ARG A 197 -13.54 14.32 0.44
N ASP A 198 -12.56 14.93 1.08
CA ASP A 198 -12.25 16.37 0.90
C ASP A 198 -11.60 16.59 -0.46
N LEU A 199 -10.83 15.60 -0.95
CA LEU A 199 -10.32 15.56 -2.30
C LEU A 199 -11.46 15.65 -3.34
N ILE A 200 -12.47 14.82 -3.23
CA ILE A 200 -13.59 14.77 -4.17
C ILE A 200 -14.40 16.08 -4.12
N ASN A 201 -14.67 16.63 -2.94
CA ASN A 201 -15.43 17.86 -2.80
C ASN A 201 -14.68 19.10 -3.32
N SER A 202 -13.35 19.08 -3.25
CA SER A 202 -12.49 20.16 -3.79
C SER A 202 -12.33 20.10 -5.31
N ILE A 203 -12.60 18.94 -5.91
CA ILE A 203 -12.35 18.67 -7.32
C ILE A 203 -13.39 19.32 -8.23
N GLY A 204 -14.60 19.61 -7.76
CA GLY A 204 -15.65 20.24 -8.58
C GLY A 204 -15.18 21.52 -9.29
N GLU A 205 -14.20 22.23 -8.72
CA GLU A 205 -13.60 23.43 -9.31
C GLU A 205 -12.35 23.12 -10.15
N ILE A 206 -11.67 21.99 -9.90
CA ILE A 206 -10.37 21.63 -10.51
C ILE A 206 -10.54 20.65 -11.67
N ASP A 207 -11.68 20.00 -11.75
CA ASP A 207 -11.94 18.81 -12.56
C ASP A 207 -11.66 19.00 -14.07
N HIS A 208 -12.10 20.10 -14.65
CA HIS A 208 -11.98 20.32 -16.10
C HIS A 208 -10.57 20.68 -16.58
N ILE A 209 -9.72 21.17 -15.68
CA ILE A 209 -8.40 21.71 -16.05
C ILE A 209 -7.34 20.60 -16.02
N TYR A 210 -7.45 19.64 -15.10
CA TYR A 210 -6.38 18.69 -14.78
C TYR A 210 -6.64 17.24 -15.19
N PHE A 211 -7.90 16.85 -15.44
CA PHE A 211 -8.25 15.47 -15.72
C PHE A 211 -8.90 15.34 -17.11
N PRO A 212 -8.11 15.17 -18.18
CA PRO A 212 -8.65 14.83 -19.48
C PRO A 212 -9.41 13.50 -19.41
N ASP A 213 -10.32 13.27 -20.35
CA ASP A 213 -11.30 12.17 -20.33
C ASP A 213 -10.65 10.80 -20.62
N ILE A 214 -9.60 10.45 -19.86
CA ILE A 214 -8.94 9.15 -19.93
C ILE A 214 -9.55 8.23 -18.88
N LYS A 215 -10.34 7.25 -19.34
CA LYS A 215 -11.05 6.32 -18.46
C LYS A 215 -10.21 5.11 -18.12
N PRO A 216 -10.21 4.67 -16.84
CA PRO A 216 -9.58 3.42 -16.43
C PRO A 216 -10.33 2.22 -17.03
N ARG A 217 -9.74 1.04 -16.92
CA ARG A 217 -10.43 -0.21 -17.27
C ARG A 217 -11.60 -0.49 -16.32
N LYS A 218 -12.70 -1.00 -16.87
CA LYS A 218 -13.79 -1.51 -16.04
C LYS A 218 -13.38 -2.85 -15.40
N GLN A 219 -13.83 -3.07 -14.17
CA GLN A 219 -13.68 -4.37 -13.52
C GLN A 219 -14.64 -5.37 -14.17
N ASN A 220 -14.08 -6.43 -14.75
CA ASN A 220 -14.86 -7.53 -15.32
C ASN A 220 -14.59 -8.85 -14.58
N PHE A 221 -13.90 -8.81 -13.43
CA PHE A 221 -13.42 -10.01 -12.76
C PHE A 221 -13.38 -9.84 -11.23
N SER A 222 -13.95 -10.80 -10.51
CA SER A 222 -13.75 -10.95 -9.08
C SER A 222 -12.64 -11.96 -8.83
N PRO A 223 -11.48 -11.52 -8.34
CA PRO A 223 -10.38 -12.45 -8.08
C PRO A 223 -10.75 -13.43 -6.98
N ARG A 224 -10.45 -14.72 -7.18
CA ARG A 224 -10.51 -15.70 -6.12
C ARG A 224 -9.22 -15.63 -5.32
N LEU A 225 -9.33 -15.54 -4.00
CA LEU A 225 -8.19 -15.66 -3.09
C LEU A 225 -7.66 -17.09 -3.14
N GLY A 226 -6.36 -17.26 -3.24
CA GLY A 226 -5.72 -18.58 -3.29
C GLY A 226 -4.26 -18.53 -3.72
N PRO A 227 -3.61 -19.69 -3.79
CA PRO A 227 -2.24 -19.77 -4.30
C PRO A 227 -2.18 -19.37 -5.77
N CYS A 228 -1.26 -18.48 -6.11
CA CYS A 228 -0.94 -18.10 -7.47
C CYS A 228 0.39 -18.71 -7.91
N PHE A 229 0.60 -18.85 -9.22
CA PHE A 229 1.88 -19.32 -9.76
C PHE A 229 3.04 -18.49 -9.24
N GLY A 230 3.86 -19.09 -8.37
CA GLY A 230 5.07 -18.50 -7.80
C GLY A 230 4.91 -17.71 -6.50
N GLY A 231 3.76 -17.77 -5.81
CA GLY A 231 3.55 -17.13 -4.51
C GLY A 231 2.12 -17.21 -4.01
N TYR A 232 1.89 -16.63 -2.83
CA TYR A 232 0.56 -16.48 -2.24
C TYR A 232 0.14 -15.02 -2.29
N MET A 233 -1.12 -14.78 -2.66
CA MET A 233 -1.73 -13.45 -2.54
C MET A 233 -2.10 -13.19 -1.08
N ILE A 234 -1.80 -12.02 -0.61
CA ILE A 234 -2.16 -11.52 0.71
C ILE A 234 -3.19 -10.40 0.57
#